data_ed0b611520ba63946581535ed5bcb0de
#
_entry.id   ed0b611520ba63946581535ed5bcb0de
#
_cell.length_a   1.000
_cell.length_b   1.000
_cell.length_c   1.000
_cell.angle_alpha   90.00
_cell.angle_beta   90.00
_cell.angle_gamma   90.00
#
_symmetry.space_group_name_H-M   'P 1'
#
loop_
_entity.id
_entity.type
_entity.pdbx_description
1 polymer ?
#
loop_
_entity_poly.entity_id
_entity_poly.type
_entity_poly.pdbx_seq_one_letter_code
_entity_poly.pdbx_strand_id
1 'polypeptide(L)'
;MIKRESYMKKIRPFINSDLVKVLTGIRRCGKSVMLDLIKQELLQQGVTPQQLISYNFENMSFARLCNAQALHDEIISQTQALTGKIYLFFDEIQEVKDWEKCINSLRIELNCDIYITGSNAKLLSGELATYLAGRYVEFVIYPFSFSEFIELYNTIQPNTSEADCFKKYLHFGGMPYLAALQYNEAACKQYLQDVYTSVELKDIVRRNNIRDVDMLERILTYIAANIGTIFSANVLSKYLKSEGRSMATETIINYVKACTDAFLFYQVKRQDIQGKKLLAINEKYYVADHGIREAVFGGNMKDINLILENIVYLELLRRGYKVSIGKLDTKEIDFICEKQDKKIYIQVTYLLAAEETIQREFGFYNEITDNYPKYVLSLDEFDMSRNGIIHKNIRDFLTDASI
;
A
#
# COMPACT_ATOMS: atom_id res chain seq x y z
N MET A 1 -11.86 -17.53 2.03
CA MET A 1 -10.86 -16.53 2.50
C MET A 1 -9.50 -17.02 2.03
N ILE A 2 -8.71 -16.19 1.36
CA ILE A 2 -7.34 -16.54 0.95
C ILE A 2 -6.36 -16.33 2.11
N LYS A 3 -5.29 -17.13 2.13
CA LYS A 3 -4.35 -17.14 3.28
C LYS A 3 -3.38 -15.95 3.33
N ARG A 4 -3.24 -15.19 2.25
CA ARG A 4 -2.28 -14.09 2.12
C ARG A 4 -0.86 -14.48 2.59
N GLU A 5 -0.40 -15.62 2.13
CA GLU A 5 0.83 -16.28 2.62
C GLU A 5 2.08 -15.40 2.51
N SER A 6 2.13 -14.50 1.54
CA SER A 6 3.22 -13.52 1.39
C SER A 6 3.39 -12.62 2.61
N TYR A 7 2.28 -12.27 3.28
CA TYR A 7 2.30 -11.51 4.54
C TYR A 7 2.55 -12.40 5.74
N MET A 8 1.87 -13.57 5.80
CA MET A 8 2.08 -14.52 6.91
C MET A 8 3.54 -14.92 7.04
N LYS A 9 4.24 -15.20 5.93
CA LYS A 9 5.69 -15.47 5.93
C LYS A 9 6.52 -14.35 6.57
N LYS A 10 6.13 -13.09 6.38
CA LYS A 10 6.83 -11.93 6.97
C LYS A 10 6.49 -11.76 8.45
N ILE A 11 5.27 -12.09 8.88
CA ILE A 11 4.79 -11.91 10.25
C ILE A 11 5.29 -13.03 11.18
N ARG A 12 5.31 -14.29 10.72
CA ARG A 12 5.67 -15.47 11.54
C ARG A 12 6.97 -15.34 12.35
N PRO A 13 8.07 -14.78 11.81
CA PRO A 13 9.30 -14.61 12.62
C PRO A 13 9.14 -13.69 13.82
N PHE A 14 8.08 -12.87 13.85
CA PHE A 14 7.80 -11.94 14.94
C PHE A 14 6.73 -12.42 15.91
N ILE A 15 6.05 -13.54 15.62
CA ILE A 15 5.11 -14.17 16.56
C ILE A 15 5.88 -14.58 17.81
N ASN A 16 5.31 -14.31 18.98
CA ASN A 16 5.91 -14.54 20.28
C ASN A 16 7.13 -13.65 20.62
N SER A 17 7.43 -12.63 19.80
CA SER A 17 8.44 -11.62 20.14
C SER A 17 7.87 -10.50 20.98
N ASP A 18 8.74 -9.73 21.66
CA ASP A 18 8.36 -8.56 22.47
C ASP A 18 7.99 -7.33 21.61
N LEU A 19 8.14 -7.43 20.29
CA LEU A 19 7.82 -6.34 19.38
C LEU A 19 6.32 -6.26 19.15
N VAL A 20 5.75 -5.07 19.19
CA VAL A 20 4.37 -4.81 18.77
C VAL A 20 4.27 -4.93 17.24
N LYS A 21 3.35 -5.77 16.74
CA LYS A 21 3.10 -5.93 15.31
C LYS A 21 2.06 -4.92 14.87
N VAL A 22 2.46 -3.99 14.01
CA VAL A 22 1.61 -2.91 13.53
C VAL A 22 1.25 -3.19 12.07
N LEU A 23 -0.04 -3.43 11.80
CA LEU A 23 -0.55 -3.63 10.45
C LEU A 23 -1.17 -2.32 9.97
N THR A 24 -0.54 -1.70 8.98
CA THR A 24 -1.01 -0.44 8.37
C THR A 24 -1.49 -0.66 6.93
N GLY A 25 -2.05 0.35 6.32
CA GLY A 25 -2.50 0.33 4.93
C GLY A 25 -3.85 0.99 4.72
N ILE A 26 -4.22 1.22 3.46
CA ILE A 26 -5.46 1.89 3.09
C ILE A 26 -6.68 1.22 3.73
N ARG A 27 -7.71 2.00 4.01
CA ARG A 27 -9.00 1.48 4.51
C ARG A 27 -9.54 0.36 3.58
N ARG A 28 -10.07 -0.73 4.17
CA ARG A 28 -10.66 -1.88 3.46
C ARG A 28 -9.67 -2.78 2.67
N CYS A 29 -8.34 -2.61 2.80
CA CYS A 29 -7.36 -3.50 2.16
C CYS A 29 -7.22 -4.88 2.82
N GLY A 30 -7.90 -5.15 3.94
CA GLY A 30 -7.93 -6.45 4.62
C GLY A 30 -7.08 -6.55 5.88
N LYS A 31 -6.76 -5.44 6.58
CA LYS A 31 -6.01 -5.45 7.86
C LYS A 31 -6.69 -6.31 8.93
N SER A 32 -7.99 -6.11 9.16
CA SER A 32 -8.77 -6.91 10.13
C SER A 32 -8.77 -8.39 9.80
N VAL A 33 -8.86 -8.73 8.50
CA VAL A 33 -8.78 -10.12 8.03
C VAL A 33 -7.39 -10.71 8.31
N MET A 34 -6.32 -9.92 8.21
CA MET A 34 -4.97 -10.39 8.59
C MET A 34 -4.89 -10.71 10.08
N LEU A 35 -5.53 -9.92 10.97
CA LEU A 35 -5.62 -10.29 12.40
C LEU A 35 -6.33 -11.63 12.59
N ASP A 36 -7.42 -11.86 11.84
CA ASP A 36 -8.14 -13.14 11.90
C ASP A 36 -7.30 -14.33 11.40
N LEU A 37 -6.51 -14.14 10.33
CA LEU A 37 -5.58 -15.16 9.84
C LEU A 37 -4.50 -15.49 10.88
N ILE A 38 -3.95 -14.50 11.56
CA ILE A 38 -2.97 -14.68 12.64
C ILE A 38 -3.61 -15.44 13.81
N LYS A 39 -4.82 -15.06 14.22
CA LYS A 39 -5.57 -15.78 15.29
C LYS A 39 -5.81 -17.25 14.93
N GLN A 40 -6.22 -17.51 13.68
CA GLN A 40 -6.42 -18.88 13.21
C GLN A 40 -5.13 -19.71 13.24
N GLU A 41 -3.99 -19.12 12.84
CA GLU A 41 -2.69 -19.80 12.89
C GLU A 41 -2.27 -20.09 14.34
N LEU A 42 -2.47 -19.16 15.28
CA LEU A 42 -2.19 -19.37 16.71
C LEU A 42 -3.03 -20.48 17.31
N LEU A 43 -4.33 -20.55 16.98
CA LEU A 43 -5.22 -21.64 17.40
C LEU A 43 -4.73 -23.00 16.86
N GLN A 44 -4.26 -23.06 15.61
CA GLN A 44 -3.68 -24.26 15.02
C GLN A 44 -2.37 -24.68 15.70
N GLN A 45 -1.64 -23.73 16.29
CA GLN A 45 -0.42 -23.99 17.08
C GLN A 45 -0.72 -24.37 18.54
N GLY A 46 -1.99 -24.49 18.93
CA GLY A 46 -2.39 -24.95 20.25
C GLY A 46 -2.66 -23.82 21.28
N VAL A 47 -2.67 -22.55 20.85
CA VAL A 47 -3.10 -21.44 21.70
C VAL A 47 -4.60 -21.58 21.97
N THR A 48 -5.01 -21.40 23.22
CA THR A 48 -6.44 -21.54 23.61
C THR A 48 -7.21 -20.26 23.24
N PRO A 49 -8.52 -20.37 22.93
CA PRO A 49 -9.34 -19.18 22.62
C PRO A 49 -9.34 -18.10 23.71
N GLN A 50 -9.23 -18.51 24.97
CA GLN A 50 -9.21 -17.60 26.12
C GLN A 50 -7.94 -16.71 26.15
N GLN A 51 -6.83 -17.17 25.55
CA GLN A 51 -5.60 -16.39 25.45
C GLN A 51 -5.64 -15.37 24.30
N LEU A 52 -6.67 -15.40 23.44
CA LEU A 52 -6.84 -14.47 22.33
C LEU A 52 -7.84 -13.39 22.71
N ILE A 53 -7.36 -12.21 23.08
CA ILE A 53 -8.19 -11.06 23.42
C ILE A 53 -8.21 -10.10 22.23
N SER A 54 -9.42 -9.76 21.74
CA SER A 54 -9.56 -9.01 20.49
C SER A 54 -10.65 -7.94 20.59
N TYR A 55 -10.30 -6.69 20.25
CA TYR A 55 -11.21 -5.55 20.21
C TYR A 55 -11.12 -4.84 18.85
N ASN A 56 -12.28 -4.51 18.28
CA ASN A 56 -12.40 -3.60 17.15
C ASN A 56 -13.04 -2.30 17.61
N PHE A 57 -12.29 -1.21 17.63
CA PHE A 57 -12.70 0.08 18.19
C PHE A 57 -13.64 0.88 17.28
N GLU A 58 -13.92 0.43 16.05
CA GLU A 58 -15.05 0.94 15.26
C GLU A 58 -16.42 0.42 15.79
N ASN A 59 -16.42 -0.63 16.62
CA ASN A 59 -17.66 -1.18 17.18
C ASN A 59 -18.07 -0.40 18.45
N MET A 60 -19.29 0.16 18.42
CA MET A 60 -19.89 0.91 19.53
C MET A 60 -19.95 0.14 20.85
N SER A 61 -19.98 -1.20 20.82
CA SER A 61 -19.95 -2.04 22.04
C SER A 61 -18.68 -1.81 22.87
N PHE A 62 -17.62 -1.32 22.24
CA PHE A 62 -16.33 -1.04 22.89
C PHE A 62 -16.07 0.46 23.09
N ALA A 63 -17.04 1.33 22.82
CA ALA A 63 -16.88 2.78 22.97
C ALA A 63 -16.39 3.21 24.36
N ARG A 64 -16.77 2.47 25.41
CA ARG A 64 -16.29 2.71 26.79
C ARG A 64 -14.78 2.49 26.97
N LEU A 65 -14.17 1.71 26.08
CA LEU A 65 -12.74 1.37 26.13
C LEU A 65 -11.89 2.30 25.23
N CYS A 66 -12.49 3.33 24.62
CA CYS A 66 -11.77 4.26 23.73
C CYS A 66 -10.92 5.30 24.50
N ASN A 67 -10.36 4.93 25.65
CA ASN A 67 -9.31 5.65 26.34
C ASN A 67 -8.31 4.69 26.99
N ALA A 68 -7.07 5.14 27.16
CA ALA A 68 -5.96 4.31 27.62
C ALA A 68 -6.23 3.61 28.95
N GLN A 69 -6.77 4.33 29.97
CA GLN A 69 -6.95 3.77 31.29
C GLN A 69 -8.05 2.70 31.29
N ALA A 70 -9.21 2.97 30.67
CA ALA A 70 -10.30 2.01 30.61
C ALA A 70 -9.92 0.74 29.84
N LEU A 71 -9.17 0.88 28.75
CA LEU A 71 -8.66 -0.28 28.00
C LEU A 71 -7.66 -1.09 28.83
N HIS A 72 -6.72 -0.41 29.49
CA HIS A 72 -5.73 -1.06 30.35
C HIS A 72 -6.41 -1.87 31.46
N ASP A 73 -7.32 -1.24 32.23
CA ASP A 73 -8.00 -1.89 33.36
C ASP A 73 -8.83 -3.10 32.91
N GLU A 74 -9.50 -3.00 31.74
CA GLU A 74 -10.25 -4.11 31.14
C GLU A 74 -9.33 -5.29 30.83
N ILE A 75 -8.18 -5.04 30.16
CA ILE A 75 -7.23 -6.10 29.79
C ILE A 75 -6.64 -6.75 31.05
N ILE A 76 -6.20 -5.95 32.03
CA ILE A 76 -5.65 -6.49 33.29
C ILE A 76 -6.70 -7.36 34.00
N SER A 77 -7.97 -6.91 34.10
CA SER A 77 -9.03 -7.70 34.69
C SER A 77 -9.26 -9.05 33.99
N GLN A 78 -9.29 -9.05 32.64
CA GLN A 78 -9.51 -10.29 31.88
C GLN A 78 -8.35 -11.26 31.96
N THR A 79 -7.14 -10.77 32.19
CA THR A 79 -5.92 -11.58 32.15
C THR A 79 -5.55 -12.17 33.51
N GLN A 80 -6.13 -11.72 34.63
CA GLN A 80 -5.78 -12.15 36.01
C GLN A 80 -5.81 -13.67 36.22
N ALA A 81 -6.77 -14.37 35.62
CA ALA A 81 -6.94 -15.82 35.75
C ALA A 81 -6.25 -16.64 34.66
N LEU A 82 -5.65 -15.97 33.67
CA LEU A 82 -5.02 -16.65 32.53
C LEU A 82 -3.55 -17.00 32.83
N THR A 83 -3.13 -18.15 32.36
CA THR A 83 -1.75 -18.59 32.47
C THR A 83 -1.11 -18.68 31.08
N GLY A 84 0.21 -18.47 31.03
CA GLY A 84 0.95 -18.52 29.77
C GLY A 84 1.00 -17.18 29.04
N LYS A 85 1.29 -17.21 27.75
CA LYS A 85 1.36 -15.99 26.93
C LYS A 85 -0.03 -15.61 26.43
N ILE A 86 -0.33 -14.32 26.45
CA ILE A 86 -1.60 -13.72 26.03
C ILE A 86 -1.39 -13.01 24.72
N TYR A 87 -2.34 -13.10 23.82
CA TYR A 87 -2.29 -12.48 22.50
C TYR A 87 -3.36 -11.40 22.39
N LEU A 88 -2.93 -10.15 22.21
CA LEU A 88 -3.78 -8.98 22.21
C LEU A 88 -3.93 -8.46 20.77
N PHE A 89 -5.17 -8.32 20.31
CA PHE A 89 -5.51 -7.85 18.97
C PHE A 89 -6.37 -6.61 19.06
N PHE A 90 -5.83 -5.48 18.60
CA PHE A 90 -6.51 -4.18 18.64
C PHE A 90 -6.68 -3.65 17.22
N ASP A 91 -7.90 -3.74 16.70
CA ASP A 91 -8.26 -3.27 15.38
C ASP A 91 -8.69 -1.80 15.44
N GLU A 92 -8.12 -0.95 14.54
CA GLU A 92 -8.30 0.51 14.49
C GLU A 92 -7.97 1.20 15.83
N ILE A 93 -6.80 0.88 16.41
CA ILE A 93 -6.36 1.33 17.75
C ILE A 93 -6.33 2.85 17.89
N GLN A 94 -6.19 3.62 16.83
CA GLN A 94 -6.18 5.09 16.85
C GLN A 94 -7.51 5.72 17.30
N GLU A 95 -8.58 4.94 17.40
CA GLU A 95 -9.83 5.40 18.00
C GLU A 95 -9.76 5.46 19.55
N VAL A 96 -8.72 4.86 20.14
CA VAL A 96 -8.45 4.91 21.59
C VAL A 96 -7.56 6.10 21.89
N LYS A 97 -8.01 7.00 22.72
CA LYS A 97 -7.20 8.18 23.14
C LYS A 97 -6.03 7.73 24.01
N ASP A 98 -4.84 8.28 23.76
CA ASP A 98 -3.57 7.95 24.48
C ASP A 98 -3.21 6.45 24.45
N TRP A 99 -3.62 5.73 23.40
CA TRP A 99 -3.44 4.27 23.28
C TRP A 99 -1.98 3.82 23.39
N GLU A 100 -1.03 4.66 23.00
CA GLU A 100 0.41 4.35 23.03
C GLU A 100 0.90 4.08 24.44
N LYS A 101 0.36 4.82 25.42
CA LYS A 101 0.67 4.63 26.85
C LYS A 101 0.12 3.30 27.34
N CYS A 102 -1.12 2.96 26.97
CA CYS A 102 -1.75 1.69 27.30
C CYS A 102 -0.95 0.51 26.75
N ILE A 103 -0.63 0.52 25.45
CA ILE A 103 0.12 -0.56 24.79
C ILE A 103 1.51 -0.74 25.43
N ASN A 104 2.20 0.36 25.73
CA ASN A 104 3.51 0.26 26.39
C ASN A 104 3.40 -0.31 27.82
N SER A 105 2.36 0.06 28.59
CA SER A 105 2.11 -0.50 29.94
C SER A 105 1.83 -1.99 29.87
N LEU A 106 0.86 -2.41 29.05
CA LEU A 106 0.51 -3.83 28.88
C LEU A 106 1.73 -4.69 28.46
N ARG A 107 2.59 -4.17 27.57
CA ARG A 107 3.82 -4.86 27.15
C ARG A 107 4.79 -5.06 28.29
N ILE A 108 4.84 -4.14 29.28
CA ILE A 108 5.74 -4.23 30.44
C ILE A 108 5.16 -5.15 31.52
N GLU A 109 3.86 -5.09 31.74
CA GLU A 109 3.19 -5.74 32.85
C GLU A 109 2.78 -7.19 32.58
N LEU A 110 2.53 -7.52 31.29
CA LEU A 110 2.01 -8.83 30.88
C LEU A 110 2.99 -9.62 30.04
N ASN A 111 2.99 -10.94 30.18
CA ASN A 111 3.59 -11.83 29.19
C ASN A 111 2.65 -11.91 27.96
N CYS A 112 2.75 -10.90 27.10
CA CYS A 112 1.83 -10.79 25.97
C CYS A 112 2.51 -10.61 24.63
N ASP A 113 1.75 -10.87 23.56
CA ASP A 113 2.10 -10.64 22.18
C ASP A 113 1.02 -9.72 21.56
N ILE A 114 1.42 -8.55 21.03
CA ILE A 114 0.50 -7.47 20.69
C ILE A 114 0.47 -7.23 19.20
N TYR A 115 -0.74 -7.19 18.64
CA TYR A 115 -1.05 -6.90 17.24
C TYR A 115 -2.03 -5.72 17.18
N ILE A 116 -1.67 -4.69 16.44
CA ILE A 116 -2.51 -3.50 16.27
C ILE A 116 -2.71 -3.19 14.80
N THR A 117 -3.84 -2.60 14.45
CA THR A 117 -4.06 -2.07 13.10
C THR A 117 -4.38 -0.58 13.12
N GLY A 118 -4.12 0.06 11.97
CA GLY A 118 -4.58 1.40 11.69
C GLY A 118 -4.56 1.76 10.21
N SER A 119 -5.46 2.66 9.82
CA SER A 119 -5.64 3.09 8.44
C SER A 119 -4.84 4.35 8.07
N ASN A 120 -3.87 4.76 8.92
CA ASN A 120 -3.10 5.96 8.69
C ASN A 120 -1.64 5.80 9.15
N ALA A 121 -0.68 6.28 8.33
CA ALA A 121 0.75 6.22 8.63
C ALA A 121 1.14 7.08 9.84
N LYS A 122 0.32 8.08 10.23
CA LYS A 122 0.51 8.84 11.47
C LYS A 122 0.44 7.97 12.73
N LEU A 123 -0.16 6.77 12.62
CA LEU A 123 -0.09 5.77 13.70
C LEU A 123 1.34 5.51 14.15
N LEU A 124 2.31 5.59 13.23
CA LEU A 124 3.74 5.34 13.48
C LEU A 124 4.56 6.61 13.71
N SER A 125 3.91 7.77 13.81
CA SER A 125 4.56 9.07 14.02
C SER A 125 4.16 9.67 15.38
N GLY A 126 4.87 10.71 15.82
CA GLY A 126 4.54 11.42 17.06
C GLY A 126 4.81 10.61 18.32
N GLU A 127 3.79 10.42 19.16
CA GLU A 127 3.93 9.78 20.46
C GLU A 127 4.30 8.28 20.36
N LEU A 128 3.83 7.56 19.34
CA LEU A 128 4.26 6.17 19.11
C LEU A 128 5.78 6.10 18.93
N ALA A 129 6.33 7.01 18.10
CA ALA A 129 7.77 7.07 17.88
C ALA A 129 8.55 7.33 19.19
N THR A 130 7.91 7.94 20.19
CA THR A 130 8.52 8.22 21.49
C THR A 130 8.36 7.04 22.46
N TYR A 131 7.14 6.53 22.64
CA TYR A 131 6.86 5.48 23.64
C TYR A 131 7.28 4.07 23.19
N LEU A 132 7.17 3.78 21.89
CA LEU A 132 7.45 2.45 21.33
C LEU A 132 8.64 2.44 20.38
N ALA A 133 9.54 3.45 20.45
CA ALA A 133 10.74 3.52 19.62
C ALA A 133 11.57 2.24 19.70
N GLY A 134 11.81 1.61 18.55
CA GLY A 134 12.54 0.34 18.44
C GLY A 134 11.82 -0.89 19.03
N ARG A 135 10.53 -0.76 19.40
CA ARG A 135 9.73 -1.81 20.03
C ARG A 135 8.53 -2.25 19.22
N TYR A 136 8.48 -1.89 17.96
CA TYR A 136 7.44 -2.35 17.01
C TYR A 136 8.06 -2.74 15.67
N VAL A 137 7.28 -3.51 14.91
CA VAL A 137 7.56 -3.82 13.51
C VAL A 137 6.30 -3.52 12.69
N GLU A 138 6.48 -2.84 11.56
CA GLU A 138 5.39 -2.48 10.65
C GLU A 138 5.25 -3.49 9.52
N PHE A 139 3.99 -3.81 9.21
CA PHE A 139 3.58 -4.57 8.04
C PHE A 139 2.54 -3.76 7.26
N VAL A 140 2.95 -3.19 6.14
CA VAL A 140 2.03 -2.48 5.25
C VAL A 140 1.22 -3.49 4.45
N ILE A 141 -0.11 -3.48 4.64
CA ILE A 141 -1.06 -4.36 3.95
C ILE A 141 -1.61 -3.61 2.74
N TYR A 142 -1.27 -4.09 1.56
CA TYR A 142 -1.78 -3.56 0.29
C TYR A 142 -3.09 -4.26 -0.12
N PRO A 143 -3.91 -3.66 -1.00
CA PRO A 143 -4.91 -4.41 -1.77
C PRO A 143 -4.33 -5.66 -2.40
N PHE A 144 -5.14 -6.57 -2.88
CA PHE A 144 -4.66 -7.84 -3.44
C PHE A 144 -3.65 -7.63 -4.57
N SER A 145 -2.59 -8.45 -4.55
CA SER A 145 -1.73 -8.65 -5.72
C SER A 145 -2.50 -9.38 -6.83
N PHE A 146 -1.93 -9.39 -8.03
CA PHE A 146 -2.54 -10.13 -9.12
C PHE A 146 -2.65 -11.64 -8.79
N SER A 147 -1.64 -12.22 -8.16
CA SER A 147 -1.68 -13.63 -7.71
C SER A 147 -2.80 -13.89 -6.68
N GLU A 148 -2.97 -13.00 -5.69
CA GLU A 148 -4.05 -13.08 -4.71
C GLU A 148 -5.43 -12.88 -5.37
N PHE A 149 -5.51 -12.01 -6.39
CA PHE A 149 -6.72 -11.81 -7.18
C PHE A 149 -7.10 -13.08 -7.95
N ILE A 150 -6.15 -13.72 -8.65
CA ILE A 150 -6.39 -14.99 -9.38
C ILE A 150 -6.92 -16.05 -8.42
N GLU A 151 -6.25 -16.25 -7.26
CA GLU A 151 -6.65 -17.23 -6.26
C GLU A 151 -8.12 -17.03 -5.85
N LEU A 152 -8.51 -15.79 -5.54
CA LEU A 152 -9.87 -15.49 -5.11
C LEU A 152 -10.87 -15.52 -6.27
N TYR A 153 -10.52 -14.97 -7.42
CA TYR A 153 -11.40 -14.91 -8.59
C TYR A 153 -11.79 -16.31 -9.08
N ASN A 154 -10.84 -17.24 -9.08
CA ASN A 154 -11.08 -18.64 -9.46
C ASN A 154 -12.00 -19.40 -8.48
N THR A 155 -12.19 -18.90 -7.25
CA THR A 155 -13.22 -19.46 -6.34
C THR A 155 -14.65 -19.07 -6.77
N ILE A 156 -14.80 -17.99 -7.53
CA ILE A 156 -16.09 -17.44 -7.99
C ILE A 156 -16.37 -17.87 -9.43
N GLN A 157 -15.36 -17.80 -10.28
CA GLN A 157 -15.42 -18.20 -11.69
C GLN A 157 -14.28 -19.19 -12.00
N PRO A 158 -14.47 -20.47 -11.74
CA PRO A 158 -13.46 -21.50 -11.97
C PRO A 158 -13.04 -21.58 -13.44
N ASN A 159 -11.77 -21.92 -13.67
CA ASN A 159 -11.18 -22.13 -15.00
C ASN A 159 -11.08 -20.85 -15.86
N THR A 160 -11.12 -19.66 -15.26
CA THR A 160 -10.82 -18.44 -16.01
C THR A 160 -9.33 -18.39 -16.38
N SER A 161 -9.02 -18.07 -17.63
CA SER A 161 -7.62 -17.95 -18.07
C SER A 161 -6.90 -16.82 -17.31
N GLU A 162 -5.58 -16.96 -17.14
CA GLU A 162 -4.77 -15.91 -16.50
C GLU A 162 -4.88 -14.57 -17.24
N ALA A 163 -4.93 -14.61 -18.58
CA ALA A 163 -5.11 -13.42 -19.41
C ALA A 163 -6.45 -12.72 -19.15
N ASP A 164 -7.53 -13.49 -18.98
CA ASP A 164 -8.85 -12.91 -18.67
C ASP A 164 -8.94 -12.44 -17.21
N CYS A 165 -8.32 -13.16 -16.28
CA CYS A 165 -8.13 -12.68 -14.91
C CYS A 165 -7.39 -11.34 -14.90
N PHE A 166 -6.36 -11.17 -15.73
CA PHE A 166 -5.60 -9.94 -15.81
C PHE A 166 -6.42 -8.76 -16.36
N LYS A 167 -7.24 -8.98 -17.40
CA LYS A 167 -8.20 -7.97 -17.88
C LYS A 167 -9.17 -7.54 -16.77
N LYS A 168 -9.66 -8.50 -15.98
CA LYS A 168 -10.54 -8.20 -14.83
C LYS A 168 -9.81 -7.44 -13.72
N TYR A 169 -8.57 -7.83 -13.42
CA TYR A 169 -7.73 -7.13 -12.45
C TYR A 169 -7.44 -5.68 -12.88
N LEU A 170 -7.13 -5.45 -14.16
CA LEU A 170 -6.95 -4.10 -14.72
C LEU A 170 -8.21 -3.24 -14.57
N HIS A 171 -9.38 -3.84 -14.68
CA HIS A 171 -10.66 -3.14 -14.59
C HIS A 171 -11.10 -2.88 -13.14
N PHE A 172 -11.04 -3.90 -12.29
CA PHE A 172 -11.60 -3.85 -10.94
C PHE A 172 -10.59 -3.44 -9.86
N GLY A 173 -9.30 -3.61 -10.09
CA GLY A 173 -8.28 -3.46 -9.05
C GLY A 173 -8.22 -4.64 -8.09
N GLY A 174 -7.56 -4.42 -6.96
CA GLY A 174 -7.25 -5.44 -5.95
C GLY A 174 -8.01 -5.28 -4.62
N MET A 175 -9.07 -4.47 -4.54
CA MET A 175 -9.80 -4.31 -3.28
C MET A 175 -10.54 -5.60 -2.90
N PRO A 176 -10.28 -6.20 -1.71
CA PRO A 176 -10.72 -7.56 -1.37
C PRO A 176 -12.23 -7.80 -1.40
N TYR A 177 -13.03 -6.80 -1.01
CA TYR A 177 -14.48 -6.93 -0.88
C TYR A 177 -15.22 -7.08 -2.22
N LEU A 178 -14.56 -6.76 -3.35
CA LEU A 178 -15.15 -6.91 -4.69
C LEU A 178 -15.56 -8.36 -4.99
N ALA A 179 -14.86 -9.32 -4.41
CA ALA A 179 -15.20 -10.73 -4.50
C ALA A 179 -16.57 -11.06 -3.85
N ALA A 180 -16.90 -10.42 -2.72
CA ALA A 180 -18.21 -10.57 -2.09
C ALA A 180 -19.34 -9.99 -2.96
N LEU A 181 -19.03 -9.01 -3.81
CA LEU A 181 -19.93 -8.43 -4.82
C LEU A 181 -19.94 -9.24 -6.13
N GLN A 182 -19.25 -10.39 -6.17
CA GLN A 182 -19.13 -11.26 -7.35
C GLN A 182 -18.66 -10.52 -8.61
N TYR A 183 -17.88 -9.46 -8.42
CA TYR A 183 -17.39 -8.58 -9.48
C TYR A 183 -18.52 -8.01 -10.38
N ASN A 184 -19.71 -7.79 -9.81
CA ASN A 184 -20.76 -7.03 -10.51
C ASN A 184 -20.29 -5.60 -10.74
N GLU A 185 -20.30 -5.16 -11.99
CA GLU A 185 -19.67 -3.90 -12.41
C GLU A 185 -20.25 -2.68 -11.68
N ALA A 186 -21.59 -2.54 -11.65
CA ALA A 186 -22.23 -1.40 -11.01
C ALA A 186 -22.02 -1.38 -9.50
N ALA A 187 -22.15 -2.54 -8.83
CA ALA A 187 -21.95 -2.67 -7.40
C ALA A 187 -20.47 -2.45 -7.01
N CYS A 188 -19.53 -2.96 -7.79
CA CYS A 188 -18.10 -2.75 -7.56
C CYS A 188 -17.72 -1.27 -7.72
N LYS A 189 -18.19 -0.61 -8.77
CA LYS A 189 -17.95 0.82 -8.99
C LYS A 189 -18.48 1.65 -7.84
N GLN A 190 -19.74 1.44 -7.43
CA GLN A 190 -20.33 2.14 -6.28
C GLN A 190 -19.51 1.92 -5.00
N TYR A 191 -19.17 0.66 -4.71
CA TYR A 191 -18.37 0.32 -3.53
C TYR A 191 -16.99 1.01 -3.51
N LEU A 192 -16.29 1.05 -4.65
CA LEU A 192 -14.98 1.70 -4.75
C LEU A 192 -15.09 3.21 -4.56
N GLN A 193 -16.15 3.84 -5.08
CA GLN A 193 -16.46 5.26 -4.83
C GLN A 193 -16.74 5.52 -3.35
N ASP A 194 -17.49 4.66 -2.68
CA ASP A 194 -17.79 4.77 -1.25
C ASP A 194 -16.52 4.58 -0.40
N VAL A 195 -15.62 3.66 -0.78
CA VAL A 195 -14.31 3.48 -0.14
C VAL A 195 -13.48 4.76 -0.28
N TYR A 196 -13.38 5.31 -1.49
CA TYR A 196 -12.66 6.57 -1.74
C TYR A 196 -13.20 7.70 -0.87
N THR A 197 -14.51 7.94 -0.89
CA THR A 197 -15.18 8.97 -0.07
C THR A 197 -14.93 8.77 1.42
N SER A 198 -14.94 7.50 1.89
CA SER A 198 -14.62 7.19 3.29
C SER A 198 -13.17 7.52 3.66
N VAL A 199 -12.21 7.22 2.79
CA VAL A 199 -10.79 7.59 2.98
C VAL A 199 -10.64 9.10 3.00
N GLU A 200 -11.23 9.79 2.02
CA GLU A 200 -11.19 11.25 1.91
C GLU A 200 -11.74 11.93 3.17
N LEU A 201 -12.97 11.62 3.55
CA LEU A 201 -13.64 12.32 4.66
C LEU A 201 -13.08 11.94 6.03
N LYS A 202 -12.87 10.64 6.31
CA LYS A 202 -12.43 10.18 7.64
C LYS A 202 -10.92 10.27 7.82
N ASP A 203 -10.16 9.75 6.87
CA ASP A 203 -8.72 9.58 7.06
C ASP A 203 -7.91 10.78 6.59
N ILE A 204 -8.43 11.61 5.68
CA ILE A 204 -7.75 12.82 5.19
C ILE A 204 -8.35 14.07 5.84
N VAL A 205 -9.62 14.41 5.56
CA VAL A 205 -10.25 15.68 5.97
C VAL A 205 -10.33 15.79 7.49
N ARG A 206 -11.01 14.83 8.15
CA ARG A 206 -11.24 14.89 9.60
C ARG A 206 -9.95 14.86 10.41
N ARG A 207 -9.00 13.98 10.06
CA ARG A 207 -7.75 13.83 10.82
C ARG A 207 -6.77 14.99 10.65
N ASN A 208 -6.84 15.72 9.54
CA ASN A 208 -5.95 16.85 9.26
C ASN A 208 -6.65 18.21 9.39
N ASN A 209 -7.93 18.23 9.84
CA ASN A 209 -8.75 19.43 9.97
C ASN A 209 -8.77 20.29 8.68
N ILE A 210 -8.84 19.63 7.51
CA ILE A 210 -8.88 20.28 6.22
C ILE A 210 -10.23 21.00 6.08
N ARG A 211 -10.18 22.31 5.84
CA ARG A 211 -11.38 23.16 5.70
C ARG A 211 -11.86 23.29 4.26
N ASP A 212 -10.93 23.34 3.32
CA ASP A 212 -11.23 23.49 1.90
C ASP A 212 -11.22 22.13 1.21
N VAL A 213 -12.38 21.44 1.29
CA VAL A 213 -12.56 20.10 0.72
C VAL A 213 -12.61 20.16 -0.81
N ASP A 214 -13.22 21.20 -1.42
CA ASP A 214 -13.25 21.37 -2.87
C ASP A 214 -11.85 21.48 -3.47
N MET A 215 -10.96 22.20 -2.78
CA MET A 215 -9.57 22.29 -3.22
C MET A 215 -8.81 20.99 -3.02
N LEU A 216 -9.10 20.24 -1.96
CA LEU A 216 -8.54 18.90 -1.77
C LEU A 216 -8.95 17.97 -2.92
N GLU A 217 -10.24 17.92 -3.28
CA GLU A 217 -10.74 17.09 -4.39
C GLU A 217 -10.03 17.42 -5.72
N ARG A 218 -9.77 18.70 -6.00
CA ARG A 218 -9.02 19.12 -7.18
C ARG A 218 -7.58 18.61 -7.18
N ILE A 219 -6.92 18.67 -6.03
CA ILE A 219 -5.56 18.15 -5.88
C ILE A 219 -5.57 16.63 -6.05
N LEU A 220 -6.51 15.92 -5.44
CA LEU A 220 -6.68 14.48 -5.57
C LEU A 220 -6.93 14.07 -7.03
N THR A 221 -7.83 14.77 -7.72
CA THR A 221 -8.12 14.56 -9.13
C THR A 221 -6.88 14.77 -9.99
N TYR A 222 -6.13 15.87 -9.73
CA TYR A 222 -4.90 16.14 -10.48
C TYR A 222 -3.86 15.03 -10.30
N ILE A 223 -3.63 14.56 -9.07
CA ILE A 223 -2.65 13.49 -8.80
C ILE A 223 -3.12 12.18 -9.42
N ALA A 224 -4.39 11.83 -9.27
CA ALA A 224 -4.95 10.58 -9.82
C ALA A 224 -4.93 10.55 -11.36
N ALA A 225 -5.15 11.69 -12.03
CA ALA A 225 -5.00 11.80 -13.47
C ALA A 225 -3.55 11.69 -13.94
N ASN A 226 -2.58 12.04 -13.09
CA ASN A 226 -1.15 12.12 -13.40
C ASN A 226 -0.30 11.15 -12.57
N ILE A 227 -0.85 9.97 -12.19
CA ILE A 227 -0.05 8.93 -11.51
C ILE A 227 1.15 8.55 -12.37
N GLY A 228 2.29 8.22 -11.76
CA GLY A 228 3.50 7.85 -12.48
C GLY A 228 4.16 9.01 -13.24
N THR A 229 3.61 10.22 -13.21
CA THR A 229 4.27 11.40 -13.78
C THR A 229 4.92 12.28 -12.72
N ILE A 230 5.85 13.13 -13.14
CA ILE A 230 6.54 14.04 -12.21
C ILE A 230 5.55 15.06 -11.63
N PHE A 231 5.44 15.08 -10.32
CA PHE A 231 4.62 16.05 -9.59
C PHE A 231 5.44 17.27 -9.15
N SER A 232 4.85 18.46 -9.28
CA SER A 232 5.40 19.70 -8.75
C SER A 232 4.29 20.55 -8.13
N ALA A 233 4.35 20.73 -6.82
CA ALA A 233 3.40 21.58 -6.09
C ALA A 233 3.43 23.04 -6.58
N ASN A 234 4.59 23.54 -7.03
CA ASN A 234 4.72 24.87 -7.62
C ASN A 234 3.97 25.00 -8.97
N VAL A 235 4.06 23.95 -9.82
CA VAL A 235 3.35 23.92 -11.12
C VAL A 235 1.85 23.88 -10.85
N LEU A 236 1.40 23.04 -9.92
CA LEU A 236 0.00 22.92 -9.55
C LEU A 236 -0.53 24.24 -8.95
N SER A 237 0.23 24.91 -8.07
CA SER A 237 -0.15 26.21 -7.50
C SER A 237 -0.34 27.27 -8.60
N LYS A 238 0.56 27.33 -9.60
CA LYS A 238 0.44 28.23 -10.75
C LYS A 238 -0.78 27.89 -11.62
N TYR A 239 -1.03 26.61 -11.87
CA TYR A 239 -2.20 26.14 -12.61
C TYR A 239 -3.51 26.55 -11.90
N LEU A 240 -3.64 26.28 -10.60
CA LEU A 240 -4.82 26.69 -9.82
C LEU A 240 -5.03 28.20 -9.84
N LYS A 241 -3.95 28.98 -9.79
CA LYS A 241 -4.03 30.43 -9.90
C LYS A 241 -4.55 30.88 -11.26
N SER A 242 -4.15 30.23 -12.35
CA SER A 242 -4.69 30.54 -13.71
C SER A 242 -6.17 30.23 -13.85
N GLU A 243 -6.70 29.27 -13.06
CA GLU A 243 -8.12 28.94 -12.98
C GLU A 243 -8.90 29.86 -11.99
N GLY A 244 -8.28 30.95 -11.54
CA GLY A 244 -8.90 31.91 -10.62
C GLY A 244 -8.97 31.45 -9.16
N ARG A 245 -8.25 30.38 -8.80
CA ARG A 245 -8.15 29.86 -7.43
C ARG A 245 -6.72 29.90 -6.96
N SER A 246 -6.46 30.50 -5.82
CA SER A 246 -5.12 30.65 -5.28
C SER A 246 -4.91 29.74 -4.08
N MET A 247 -3.88 28.88 -4.14
CA MET A 247 -3.42 28.10 -3.00
C MET A 247 -1.90 28.16 -2.89
N ALA A 248 -1.40 28.35 -1.66
CA ALA A 248 0.03 28.34 -1.38
C ALA A 248 0.62 26.95 -1.63
N THR A 249 1.83 26.90 -2.18
CA THR A 249 2.56 25.65 -2.44
C THR A 249 2.70 24.78 -1.20
N GLU A 250 2.94 25.38 -0.03
CA GLU A 250 3.05 24.68 1.25
C GLU A 250 1.73 23.99 1.63
N THR A 251 0.58 24.62 1.40
CA THR A 251 -0.73 24.02 1.65
C THR A 251 -0.97 22.81 0.73
N ILE A 252 -0.59 22.92 -0.54
CA ILE A 252 -0.66 21.79 -1.49
C ILE A 252 0.21 20.62 -0.98
N ILE A 253 1.44 20.89 -0.55
CA ILE A 253 2.35 19.86 0.00
C ILE A 253 1.71 19.20 1.24
N ASN A 254 1.10 19.98 2.14
CA ASN A 254 0.44 19.45 3.33
C ASN A 254 -0.78 18.58 2.98
N TYR A 255 -1.57 18.95 1.96
CA TYR A 255 -2.70 18.15 1.49
C TYR A 255 -2.24 16.85 0.86
N VAL A 256 -1.21 16.89 0.00
CA VAL A 256 -0.61 15.70 -0.59
C VAL A 256 -0.03 14.77 0.48
N LYS A 257 0.63 15.33 1.50
CA LYS A 257 1.11 14.57 2.65
C LYS A 257 -0.03 13.88 3.41
N ALA A 258 -1.14 14.58 3.65
CA ALA A 258 -2.31 13.99 4.29
C ALA A 258 -2.87 12.79 3.49
N CYS A 259 -2.82 12.87 2.15
CA CYS A 259 -3.23 11.77 1.26
C CYS A 259 -2.27 10.57 1.31
N THR A 260 -0.96 10.83 1.40
CA THR A 260 0.03 9.75 1.58
C THR A 260 -0.05 9.13 2.97
N ASP A 261 -0.27 9.94 4.01
CA ASP A 261 -0.48 9.44 5.37
C ASP A 261 -1.73 8.54 5.48
N ALA A 262 -2.77 8.79 4.67
CA ALA A 262 -3.97 7.94 4.55
C ALA A 262 -3.77 6.70 3.64
N PHE A 263 -2.57 6.47 3.14
CA PHE A 263 -2.25 5.41 2.18
C PHE A 263 -3.07 5.45 0.88
N LEU A 264 -3.67 6.58 0.52
CA LEU A 264 -4.36 6.72 -0.76
C LEU A 264 -3.38 6.82 -1.92
N PHE A 265 -2.26 7.51 -1.70
CA PHE A 265 -1.14 7.59 -2.63
C PHE A 265 0.17 7.20 -1.95
N TYR A 266 1.08 6.66 -2.75
CA TYR A 266 2.46 6.37 -2.39
C TYR A 266 3.40 7.33 -3.11
N GLN A 267 4.23 8.03 -2.36
CA GLN A 267 5.26 8.93 -2.87
C GLN A 267 6.52 8.15 -3.23
N VAL A 268 7.05 8.38 -4.42
CA VAL A 268 8.32 7.80 -4.87
C VAL A 268 9.32 8.91 -5.19
N LYS A 269 10.44 8.88 -4.49
CA LYS A 269 11.51 9.86 -4.66
C LYS A 269 12.35 9.54 -5.88
N ARG A 270 12.90 10.56 -6.51
CA ARG A 270 13.87 10.41 -7.58
C ARG A 270 15.28 10.24 -7.02
N GLN A 271 16.06 9.44 -7.70
CA GLN A 271 17.47 9.20 -7.40
C GLN A 271 18.31 9.52 -8.63
N ASP A 272 19.32 10.35 -8.46
CA ASP A 272 20.35 10.56 -9.47
C ASP A 272 21.24 9.31 -9.54
N ILE A 273 21.27 8.67 -10.70
CA ILE A 273 22.02 7.42 -10.91
C ILE A 273 23.53 7.67 -10.79
N GLN A 274 24.03 8.76 -11.37
CA GLN A 274 25.46 9.11 -11.34
C GLN A 274 25.88 9.61 -9.96
N GLY A 275 25.15 10.57 -9.40
CA GLY A 275 25.44 11.17 -8.11
C GLY A 275 25.03 10.33 -6.90
N LYS A 276 24.28 9.25 -7.08
CA LYS A 276 23.72 8.37 -6.05
C LYS A 276 22.96 9.13 -4.94
N LYS A 277 22.41 10.29 -5.26
CA LYS A 277 21.69 11.17 -4.31
C LYS A 277 20.18 11.09 -4.55
N LEU A 278 19.42 10.93 -3.47
CA LEU A 278 17.98 11.13 -3.51
C LEU A 278 17.68 12.62 -3.71
N LEU A 279 16.84 12.92 -4.70
CA LEU A 279 16.41 14.28 -5.00
C LEU A 279 15.18 14.63 -4.14
N ALA A 280 15.18 15.81 -3.57
CA ALA A 280 14.11 16.29 -2.68
C ALA A 280 12.91 16.90 -3.43
N ILE A 281 12.95 16.91 -4.76
CA ILE A 281 11.94 17.57 -5.61
C ILE A 281 11.58 16.69 -6.80
N ASN A 282 10.40 16.93 -7.35
CA ASN A 282 9.90 16.23 -8.55
C ASN A 282 9.69 14.74 -8.32
N GLU A 283 8.96 14.39 -7.26
CA GLU A 283 8.55 13.02 -6.97
C GLU A 283 7.45 12.55 -7.94
N LYS A 284 7.24 11.23 -8.00
CA LYS A 284 6.04 10.63 -8.58
C LYS A 284 5.11 10.11 -7.48
N TYR A 285 3.83 9.99 -7.82
CA TYR A 285 2.81 9.41 -6.94
C TYR A 285 2.11 8.26 -7.64
N TYR A 286 1.88 7.19 -6.90
CA TYR A 286 1.12 6.01 -7.34
C TYR A 286 -0.07 5.81 -6.42
N VAL A 287 -1.20 5.40 -6.98
CA VAL A 287 -2.42 5.15 -6.19
C VAL A 287 -2.35 3.78 -5.52
N ALA A 288 -2.96 3.66 -4.35
CA ALA A 288 -3.01 2.40 -3.60
C ALA A 288 -3.75 1.27 -4.33
N ASP A 289 -4.72 1.63 -5.16
CA ASP A 289 -5.50 0.69 -5.96
C ASP A 289 -5.99 1.36 -7.25
N HIS A 290 -5.63 0.80 -8.39
CA HIS A 290 -6.03 1.36 -9.68
C HIS A 290 -7.54 1.22 -9.95
N GLY A 291 -8.23 0.24 -9.33
CA GLY A 291 -9.69 0.12 -9.41
C GLY A 291 -10.41 1.28 -8.75
N ILE A 292 -9.90 1.78 -7.61
CA ILE A 292 -10.40 3.02 -6.99
C ILE A 292 -10.23 4.19 -7.97
N ARG A 293 -9.04 4.32 -8.59
CA ARG A 293 -8.80 5.37 -9.60
C ARG A 293 -9.81 5.30 -10.74
N GLU A 294 -10.00 4.11 -11.30
CA GLU A 294 -10.93 3.89 -12.42
C GLU A 294 -12.39 4.21 -12.03
N ALA A 295 -12.82 3.81 -10.83
CA ALA A 295 -14.19 4.02 -10.37
C ALA A 295 -14.54 5.50 -10.13
N VAL A 296 -13.56 6.29 -9.66
CA VAL A 296 -13.75 7.69 -9.23
C VAL A 296 -13.46 8.67 -10.36
N PHE A 297 -12.36 8.49 -11.06
CA PHE A 297 -11.87 9.47 -12.06
C PHE A 297 -12.13 9.04 -13.50
N GLY A 298 -12.62 7.82 -13.70
CA GLY A 298 -12.89 7.24 -15.01
C GLY A 298 -11.65 6.69 -15.68
N GLY A 299 -11.82 5.59 -16.41
CA GLY A 299 -10.76 4.92 -17.16
C GLY A 299 -10.64 5.45 -18.58
N ASN A 300 -9.42 5.57 -19.03
CA ASN A 300 -9.10 5.78 -20.43
C ASN A 300 -7.98 4.81 -20.84
N MET A 301 -8.21 4.03 -21.91
CA MET A 301 -7.17 3.14 -22.45
C MET A 301 -5.86 3.87 -22.83
N LYS A 302 -5.91 5.21 -23.00
CA LYS A 302 -4.70 6.03 -23.18
C LYS A 302 -3.78 6.03 -21.95
N ASP A 303 -4.32 5.73 -20.76
CA ASP A 303 -3.60 5.73 -19.48
C ASP A 303 -3.02 4.36 -19.12
N ILE A 304 -3.14 3.35 -20.01
CA ILE A 304 -2.75 1.97 -19.71
C ILE A 304 -1.30 1.85 -19.24
N ASN A 305 -0.37 2.62 -19.81
CA ASN A 305 1.02 2.64 -19.35
C ASN A 305 1.15 3.05 -17.89
N LEU A 306 0.41 4.10 -17.48
CA LEU A 306 0.43 4.60 -16.10
C LEU A 306 -0.15 3.57 -15.12
N ILE A 307 -1.20 2.85 -15.53
CA ILE A 307 -1.83 1.78 -14.74
C ILE A 307 -0.87 0.60 -14.58
N LEU A 308 -0.20 0.17 -15.66
CA LEU A 308 0.77 -0.92 -15.61
C LEU A 308 1.97 -0.57 -14.73
N GLU A 309 2.49 0.65 -14.86
CA GLU A 309 3.57 1.17 -14.02
C GLU A 309 3.14 1.18 -12.53
N ASN A 310 1.91 1.61 -12.22
CA ASN A 310 1.35 1.58 -10.86
C ASN A 310 1.23 0.16 -10.30
N ILE A 311 0.77 -0.80 -11.09
CA ILE A 311 0.65 -2.20 -10.69
C ILE A 311 2.01 -2.81 -10.38
N VAL A 312 2.99 -2.60 -11.26
CA VAL A 312 4.37 -3.06 -11.09
C VAL A 312 4.99 -2.43 -9.83
N TYR A 313 4.80 -1.12 -9.64
CA TYR A 313 5.27 -0.42 -8.45
C TYR A 313 4.74 -1.06 -7.15
N LEU A 314 3.43 -1.28 -7.04
CA LEU A 314 2.83 -1.90 -5.86
C LEU A 314 3.34 -3.33 -5.64
N GLU A 315 3.56 -4.08 -6.71
CA GLU A 315 4.13 -5.43 -6.61
C GLU A 315 5.57 -5.40 -6.08
N LEU A 316 6.38 -4.45 -6.50
CA LEU A 316 7.74 -4.27 -5.99
C LEU A 316 7.75 -3.96 -4.49
N LEU A 317 6.82 -3.12 -4.02
CA LEU A 317 6.64 -2.87 -2.58
C LEU A 317 6.21 -4.13 -1.81
N ARG A 318 5.28 -4.92 -2.36
CA ARG A 318 4.85 -6.20 -1.76
C ARG A 318 6.02 -7.18 -1.64
N ARG A 319 6.93 -7.20 -2.60
CA ARG A 319 8.17 -8.00 -2.58
C ARG A 319 9.20 -7.46 -1.60
N GLY A 320 8.98 -6.28 -1.03
CA GLY A 320 9.84 -5.65 -0.04
C GLY A 320 11.03 -4.90 -0.63
N TYR A 321 10.93 -4.47 -1.90
CA TYR A 321 11.89 -3.54 -2.47
C TYR A 321 11.67 -2.12 -1.98
N LYS A 322 12.75 -1.42 -1.72
CA LYS A 322 12.77 0.04 -1.67
C LYS A 322 12.87 0.54 -3.10
N VAL A 323 11.88 1.32 -3.53
CA VAL A 323 11.76 1.77 -4.92
C VAL A 323 12.03 3.26 -5.02
N SER A 324 12.82 3.65 -6.00
CA SER A 324 13.04 5.04 -6.41
C SER A 324 12.98 5.16 -7.93
N ILE A 325 12.73 6.37 -8.43
CA ILE A 325 12.77 6.69 -9.86
C ILE A 325 14.22 7.03 -10.23
N GLY A 326 14.77 6.41 -11.27
CA GLY A 326 16.12 6.71 -11.72
C GLY A 326 16.16 7.93 -12.64
N LYS A 327 17.05 8.89 -12.36
CA LYS A 327 17.33 10.02 -13.23
C LYS A 327 18.76 9.90 -13.75
N LEU A 328 18.95 10.04 -15.07
CA LEU A 328 20.23 10.15 -15.70
C LEU A 328 20.16 11.28 -16.73
N ASP A 329 20.77 12.43 -16.44
CA ASP A 329 20.67 13.67 -17.22
C ASP A 329 19.22 14.09 -17.48
N THR A 330 18.75 14.03 -18.72
CA THR A 330 17.37 14.33 -19.14
C THR A 330 16.46 13.13 -19.19
N LYS A 331 17.02 11.92 -19.08
CA LYS A 331 16.31 10.64 -19.19
C LYS A 331 15.89 10.12 -17.83
N GLU A 332 14.92 9.23 -17.83
CA GLU A 332 14.36 8.63 -16.64
C GLU A 332 14.21 7.11 -16.82
N ILE A 333 14.46 6.37 -15.76
CA ILE A 333 14.10 4.96 -15.65
C ILE A 333 12.98 4.83 -14.61
N ASP A 334 11.97 4.03 -14.90
CA ASP A 334 10.78 3.97 -14.06
C ASP A 334 11.12 3.54 -12.65
N PHE A 335 11.92 2.48 -12.48
CA PHE A 335 12.24 2.00 -11.13
C PHE A 335 13.69 1.56 -10.97
N ILE A 336 14.29 2.06 -9.89
CA ILE A 336 15.47 1.48 -9.23
C ILE A 336 14.96 0.78 -7.98
N CYS A 337 15.18 -0.53 -7.88
CA CYS A 337 14.65 -1.36 -6.82
C CYS A 337 15.80 -1.93 -6.00
N GLU A 338 15.82 -1.63 -4.69
CA GLU A 338 16.87 -2.07 -3.77
C GLU A 338 16.26 -2.93 -2.65
N LYS A 339 16.86 -4.08 -2.38
CA LYS A 339 16.46 -4.98 -1.29
C LYS A 339 17.66 -5.76 -0.78
N GLN A 340 18.07 -5.49 0.47
CA GLN A 340 19.32 -6.03 1.02
C GLN A 340 20.48 -5.72 0.06
N ASP A 341 21.25 -6.75 -0.38
CA ASP A 341 22.37 -6.61 -1.31
C ASP A 341 21.95 -6.67 -2.80
N LYS A 342 20.66 -6.79 -3.09
CA LYS A 342 20.14 -6.84 -4.46
C LYS A 342 19.72 -5.46 -4.93
N LYS A 343 20.11 -5.14 -6.16
CA LYS A 343 19.64 -3.97 -6.90
C LYS A 343 19.22 -4.42 -8.30
N ILE A 344 18.09 -3.94 -8.77
CA ILE A 344 17.60 -4.16 -10.14
C ILE A 344 17.05 -2.86 -10.71
N TYR A 345 17.04 -2.78 -12.04
CA TYR A 345 16.43 -1.68 -12.80
C TYR A 345 15.25 -2.21 -13.59
N ILE A 346 14.15 -1.46 -13.61
CA ILE A 346 12.93 -1.86 -14.30
C ILE A 346 12.40 -0.69 -15.11
N GLN A 347 12.07 -0.97 -16.36
CA GLN A 347 11.29 -0.12 -17.26
C GLN A 347 9.98 -0.81 -17.58
N VAL A 348 8.88 -0.06 -17.65
CA VAL A 348 7.53 -0.60 -17.85
C VAL A 348 6.89 0.05 -19.06
N THR A 349 6.39 -0.73 -19.99
CA THR A 349 5.67 -0.23 -21.16
C THR A 349 4.47 -1.14 -21.49
N TYR A 350 3.51 -0.62 -22.24
CA TYR A 350 2.35 -1.42 -22.68
C TYR A 350 2.79 -2.49 -23.69
N LEU A 351 3.35 -2.06 -24.83
CA LEU A 351 3.81 -2.91 -25.92
C LEU A 351 5.10 -2.35 -26.53
N LEU A 352 5.96 -3.23 -26.98
CA LEU A 352 7.20 -2.96 -27.73
C LEU A 352 6.96 -3.03 -29.24
N ALA A 353 5.80 -2.54 -29.71
CA ALA A 353 5.35 -2.72 -31.08
C ALA A 353 6.12 -1.89 -32.13
N ALA A 354 6.74 -0.78 -31.74
CA ALA A 354 7.48 0.11 -32.62
C ALA A 354 8.97 0.14 -32.26
N GLU A 355 9.84 0.20 -33.28
CA GLU A 355 11.28 0.29 -33.05
C GLU A 355 11.68 1.50 -32.21
N GLU A 356 11.00 2.62 -32.35
CA GLU A 356 11.20 3.82 -31.50
C GLU A 356 10.94 3.54 -30.04
N THR A 357 9.87 2.77 -29.72
CA THR A 357 9.57 2.34 -28.35
C THR A 357 10.66 1.42 -27.84
N ILE A 358 11.09 0.45 -28.65
CA ILE A 358 12.17 -0.47 -28.29
C ILE A 358 13.44 0.30 -27.96
N GLN A 359 13.84 1.24 -28.83
CA GLN A 359 15.03 2.07 -28.60
C GLN A 359 14.92 2.94 -27.37
N ARG A 360 13.73 3.46 -27.07
CA ARG A 360 13.48 4.23 -25.85
C ARG A 360 13.63 3.36 -24.59
N GLU A 361 12.97 2.20 -24.55
CA GLU A 361 12.91 1.36 -23.33
C GLU A 361 14.24 0.60 -23.08
N PHE A 362 14.87 0.08 -24.12
CA PHE A 362 16.15 -0.63 -23.99
C PHE A 362 17.37 0.30 -24.07
N GLY A 363 17.29 1.36 -24.88
CA GLY A 363 18.42 2.25 -25.17
C GLY A 363 18.93 3.02 -23.96
N PHE A 364 18.04 3.32 -23.01
CA PHE A 364 18.43 3.97 -21.76
C PHE A 364 19.48 3.18 -20.98
N TYR A 365 19.38 1.85 -20.96
CA TYR A 365 20.26 0.98 -20.21
C TYR A 365 21.72 1.00 -20.68
N ASN A 366 21.98 1.41 -21.93
CA ASN A 366 23.34 1.55 -22.46
C ASN A 366 24.17 2.61 -21.73
N GLU A 367 23.51 3.55 -21.05
CA GLU A 367 24.16 4.62 -20.29
C GLU A 367 24.42 4.22 -18.82
N ILE A 368 23.87 3.08 -18.38
CA ILE A 368 24.08 2.54 -17.04
C ILE A 368 25.23 1.56 -17.05
N THR A 369 26.38 1.96 -16.51
CA THR A 369 27.64 1.23 -16.59
C THR A 369 27.79 0.12 -15.54
N ASP A 370 26.87 0.02 -14.59
CA ASP A 370 26.90 -1.04 -13.59
C ASP A 370 26.31 -2.37 -14.13
N ASN A 371 26.64 -3.48 -13.44
CA ASN A 371 26.29 -4.84 -13.85
C ASN A 371 25.02 -5.38 -13.16
N TYR A 372 24.21 -4.52 -12.54
CA TYR A 372 22.96 -4.97 -11.95
C TYR A 372 21.94 -5.39 -13.02
N PRO A 373 21.08 -6.38 -12.71
CA PRO A 373 20.06 -6.84 -13.65
C PRO A 373 19.15 -5.71 -14.13
N LYS A 374 18.85 -5.70 -15.40
CA LYS A 374 18.03 -4.71 -16.10
C LYS A 374 16.86 -5.41 -16.75
N TYR A 375 15.64 -4.93 -16.48
CA TYR A 375 14.41 -5.51 -16.97
C TYR A 375 13.58 -4.51 -17.78
N VAL A 376 12.99 -4.97 -18.87
CA VAL A 376 11.91 -4.29 -19.58
C VAL A 376 10.66 -5.15 -19.41
N LEU A 377 9.62 -4.60 -18.82
CA LEU A 377 8.36 -5.29 -18.61
C LEU A 377 7.30 -4.75 -19.56
N SER A 378 6.64 -5.64 -20.32
CA SER A 378 5.56 -5.27 -21.23
C SER A 378 4.47 -6.34 -21.28
N LEU A 379 3.43 -6.14 -22.09
CA LEU A 379 2.41 -7.16 -22.35
C LEU A 379 2.69 -7.97 -23.62
N ASP A 380 3.86 -7.82 -24.24
CA ASP A 380 4.27 -8.67 -25.37
C ASP A 380 4.42 -10.13 -24.93
N GLU A 381 3.92 -11.04 -25.75
CA GLU A 381 3.92 -12.48 -25.48
C GLU A 381 5.25 -13.16 -25.83
N PHE A 382 6.09 -12.50 -26.64
CA PHE A 382 7.37 -13.02 -27.09
C PHE A 382 8.52 -12.43 -26.30
N ASP A 383 9.54 -13.24 -26.00
CA ASP A 383 10.76 -12.76 -25.37
C ASP A 383 11.52 -11.84 -26.35
N MET A 384 11.68 -10.59 -25.92
CA MET A 384 12.40 -9.54 -26.65
C MET A 384 13.74 -9.16 -26.00
N SER A 385 14.25 -10.00 -25.11
CA SER A 385 15.53 -9.79 -24.41
C SER A 385 16.67 -9.52 -25.39
N ARG A 386 17.51 -8.56 -25.05
CA ARG A 386 18.65 -8.15 -25.89
C ARG A 386 19.75 -7.47 -25.09
N ASN A 387 21.00 -7.64 -25.52
CA ASN A 387 22.17 -6.94 -24.97
C ASN A 387 22.31 -7.10 -23.43
N GLY A 388 21.93 -8.26 -22.88
CA GLY A 388 21.96 -8.49 -21.43
C GLY A 388 20.80 -7.85 -20.64
N ILE A 389 19.84 -7.22 -21.32
CA ILE A 389 18.61 -6.68 -20.75
C ILE A 389 17.52 -7.74 -20.90
N ILE A 390 16.86 -8.09 -19.81
CA ILE A 390 15.84 -9.14 -19.77
C ILE A 390 14.48 -8.51 -20.06
N HIS A 391 13.79 -9.00 -21.08
CA HIS A 391 12.37 -8.74 -21.28
C HIS A 391 11.53 -9.78 -20.54
N LYS A 392 10.42 -9.34 -19.92
CA LYS A 392 9.46 -10.25 -19.30
C LYS A 392 8.04 -9.73 -19.47
N ASN A 393 7.11 -10.65 -19.74
CA ASN A 393 5.69 -10.27 -19.71
C ASN A 393 5.28 -9.83 -18.32
N ILE A 394 4.48 -8.77 -18.22
CA ILE A 394 4.03 -8.21 -16.91
C ILE A 394 3.24 -9.24 -16.11
N ARG A 395 2.38 -10.06 -16.74
CA ARG A 395 1.60 -11.09 -16.03
C ARG A 395 2.54 -12.11 -15.38
N ASP A 396 3.53 -12.59 -16.13
CA ASP A 396 4.54 -13.53 -15.63
C ASP A 396 5.35 -12.90 -14.50
N PHE A 397 5.71 -11.61 -14.62
CA PHE A 397 6.37 -10.90 -13.53
C PHE A 397 5.51 -10.85 -12.28
N LEU A 398 4.19 -10.59 -12.40
CA LEU A 398 3.28 -10.46 -11.25
C LEU A 398 2.99 -11.80 -10.55
N THR A 399 3.12 -12.94 -11.26
CA THR A 399 2.86 -14.28 -10.73
C THR A 399 4.13 -15.02 -10.30
N ASP A 400 5.30 -14.69 -10.87
CA ASP A 400 6.59 -15.30 -10.56
C ASP A 400 7.27 -14.59 -9.37
N ALA A 401 7.46 -15.32 -8.28
CA ALA A 401 8.13 -14.82 -7.07
C ALA A 401 9.67 -14.85 -7.15
N SER A 402 10.27 -15.28 -8.26
CA SER A 402 11.72 -15.51 -8.39
C SER A 402 12.58 -14.25 -8.58
N ILE A 403 11.95 -13.09 -8.86
CA ILE A 403 12.63 -11.79 -9.06
C ILE A 403 12.61 -10.97 -7.79
#